data_5d20a6e5eefaa2a9a2d705fecd202fff
#
_entry.id   5d20a6e5eefaa2a9a2d705fecd202fff
#
_cell.length_a   1.000
_cell.length_b   1.000
_cell.length_c   1.000
_cell.angle_alpha   90.00
_cell.angle_beta   90.00
_cell.angle_gamma   90.00
#
_symmetry.space_group_name_H-M   'P 1'
#
loop_
_entity.id
_entity.type
_entity.pdbx_description
1 polymer ?
#
loop_
_entity_poly.entity_id
_entity_poly.type
_entity_poly.pdbx_seq_one_letter_code
_entity_poly.pdbx_strand_id
1 'polypeptide(L)'
;MSSVELVLYTPLLMFAIFLVVQFAMVYLGNNAASAVAREAARVARTTGDPGQAHQAGVQYAANIGKGVLEDYDVKVTMLDNGERVRVTVTGHAQEISPVGVPRVSQTVEGPVERFVESP
;
A
#
# COMPACT_ATOMS: atom_id res chain seq x y z
N MET A 1 17.43 -12.12 39.43
CA MET A 1 17.73 -12.57 38.08
C MET A 1 19.21 -12.80 37.90
N SER A 2 19.64 -13.95 37.49
CA SER A 2 21.06 -14.22 37.25
C SER A 2 21.53 -13.57 35.95
N SER A 3 22.83 -13.31 35.87
CA SER A 3 23.43 -12.76 34.66
C SER A 3 23.25 -13.70 33.44
N VAL A 4 23.23 -15.01 33.71
CA VAL A 4 23.01 -16.03 32.67
C VAL A 4 21.60 -15.94 32.10
N GLU A 5 20.59 -15.76 32.94
CA GLU A 5 19.21 -15.56 32.52
C GLU A 5 19.07 -14.32 31.64
N LEU A 6 19.69 -13.22 32.05
CA LEU A 6 19.68 -11.98 31.28
C LEU A 6 20.28 -12.18 29.88
N VAL A 7 21.43 -12.88 29.80
CA VAL A 7 22.09 -13.16 28.55
C VAL A 7 21.21 -14.04 27.63
N LEU A 8 20.49 -15.01 28.23
CA LEU A 8 19.60 -15.89 27.47
C LEU A 8 18.35 -15.17 26.96
N TYR A 9 17.80 -14.25 27.75
CA TYR A 9 16.57 -13.53 27.38
C TYR A 9 16.81 -12.35 26.45
N THR A 10 18.02 -11.77 26.44
CA THR A 10 18.31 -10.61 25.62
C THR A 10 18.09 -10.85 24.12
N PRO A 11 18.61 -11.92 23.51
CA PRO A 11 18.33 -12.19 22.09
C PRO A 11 16.85 -12.41 21.80
N LEU A 12 16.14 -13.09 22.71
CA LEU A 12 14.71 -13.32 22.56
C LEU A 12 13.94 -12.02 22.62
N LEU A 13 14.29 -11.13 23.55
CA LEU A 13 13.67 -9.81 23.67
C LEU A 13 13.93 -8.97 22.43
N MET A 14 15.16 -8.96 21.92
CA MET A 14 15.51 -8.23 20.71
C MET A 14 14.71 -8.74 19.51
N PHE A 15 14.58 -10.05 19.37
CA PHE A 15 13.77 -10.65 18.31
C PHE A 15 12.31 -10.22 18.42
N ALA A 16 11.76 -10.21 19.64
CA ALA A 16 10.38 -9.77 19.85
C ALA A 16 10.19 -8.30 19.48
N ILE A 17 11.15 -7.44 19.81
CA ILE A 17 11.11 -6.03 19.45
C ILE A 17 11.13 -5.85 17.94
N PHE A 18 12.01 -6.58 17.23
CA PHE A 18 12.05 -6.51 15.77
C PHE A 18 10.74 -6.97 15.13
N LEU A 19 10.09 -7.99 15.69
CA LEU A 19 8.80 -8.43 15.17
C LEU A 19 7.73 -7.35 15.36
N VAL A 20 7.68 -6.69 16.50
CA VAL A 20 6.72 -5.63 16.76
C VAL A 20 6.92 -4.48 15.79
N VAL A 21 8.17 -4.07 15.58
CA VAL A 21 8.48 -2.99 14.63
C VAL A 21 8.13 -3.43 13.20
N GLN A 22 8.38 -4.70 12.85
CA GLN A 22 8.02 -5.22 11.54
C GLN A 22 6.52 -5.18 11.31
N PHE A 23 5.70 -5.55 12.30
CA PHE A 23 4.25 -5.42 12.20
C PHE A 23 3.82 -3.97 12.01
N ALA A 24 4.46 -3.04 12.72
CA ALA A 24 4.17 -1.61 12.55
C ALA A 24 4.50 -1.15 11.13
N MET A 25 5.62 -1.61 10.56
CA MET A 25 6.00 -1.28 9.19
C MET A 25 5.02 -1.85 8.16
N VAL A 26 4.53 -3.07 8.38
CA VAL A 26 3.51 -3.67 7.51
C VAL A 26 2.22 -2.88 7.58
N TYR A 27 1.82 -2.44 8.77
CA TYR A 27 0.64 -1.59 8.95
C TYR A 27 0.78 -0.27 8.18
N LEU A 28 1.93 0.38 8.28
CA LEU A 28 2.20 1.61 7.53
C LEU A 28 2.21 1.36 6.02
N GLY A 29 2.78 0.24 5.58
CA GLY A 29 2.77 -0.16 4.18
C GLY A 29 1.35 -0.36 3.65
N ASN A 30 0.48 -1.00 4.42
CA ASN A 30 -0.93 -1.17 4.07
C ASN A 30 -1.64 0.18 3.95
N ASN A 31 -1.39 1.08 4.89
CA ASN A 31 -1.98 2.41 4.86
C ASN A 31 -1.50 3.20 3.65
N ALA A 32 -0.22 3.13 3.32
CA ALA A 32 0.33 3.79 2.14
C ALA A 32 -0.28 3.22 0.86
N ALA A 33 -0.38 1.89 0.75
CA ALA A 33 -0.98 1.25 -0.42
C ALA A 33 -2.45 1.65 -0.57
N SER A 34 -3.19 1.73 0.52
CA SER A 34 -4.58 2.17 0.51
C SER A 34 -4.71 3.63 0.05
N ALA A 35 -3.82 4.50 0.52
CA ALA A 35 -3.82 5.91 0.13
C ALA A 35 -3.51 6.06 -1.37
N VAL A 36 -2.53 5.30 -1.87
CA VAL A 36 -2.18 5.30 -3.30
C VAL A 36 -3.37 4.81 -4.13
N ALA A 37 -4.01 3.73 -3.70
CA ALA A 37 -5.16 3.18 -4.41
C ALA A 37 -6.31 4.17 -4.47
N ARG A 38 -6.59 4.87 -3.37
CA ARG A 38 -7.64 5.90 -3.32
C ARG A 38 -7.33 7.07 -4.24
N GLU A 39 -6.07 7.53 -4.26
CA GLU A 39 -5.67 8.63 -5.14
C GLU A 39 -5.79 8.25 -6.61
N ALA A 40 -5.29 7.07 -6.98
CA ALA A 40 -5.43 6.59 -8.36
C ALA A 40 -6.90 6.40 -8.74
N ALA A 41 -7.71 5.86 -7.83
CA ALA A 41 -9.14 5.69 -8.08
C ALA A 41 -9.85 7.05 -8.25
N ARG A 42 -9.47 8.04 -7.45
CA ARG A 42 -10.02 9.38 -7.59
C ARG A 42 -9.77 9.96 -8.98
N VAL A 43 -8.52 9.84 -9.45
CA VAL A 43 -8.15 10.36 -10.77
C VAL A 43 -8.88 9.56 -11.87
N ALA A 44 -8.95 8.24 -11.74
CA ALA A 44 -9.67 7.41 -12.71
C ALA A 44 -11.15 7.75 -12.78
N ARG A 45 -11.76 8.03 -11.63
CA ARG A 45 -13.19 8.35 -11.55
C ARG A 45 -13.51 9.72 -12.13
N THR A 46 -12.61 10.68 -11.98
CA THR A 46 -12.84 12.05 -12.45
C THR A 46 -12.43 12.26 -13.91
N THR A 47 -11.40 11.57 -14.37
CA THR A 47 -10.89 11.71 -15.74
C THR A 47 -11.37 10.62 -16.70
N GLY A 48 -11.71 9.45 -16.17
CA GLY A 48 -12.02 8.29 -17.01
C GLY A 48 -10.80 7.72 -17.74
N ASP A 49 -9.59 8.18 -17.40
CA ASP A 49 -8.36 7.81 -18.08
C ASP A 49 -7.49 6.93 -17.16
N PRO A 50 -7.39 5.62 -17.44
CA PRO A 50 -6.56 4.74 -16.62
C PRO A 50 -5.08 5.08 -16.66
N GLY A 51 -4.59 5.65 -17.77
CA GLY A 51 -3.20 6.08 -17.87
C GLY A 51 -2.87 7.21 -16.91
N GLN A 52 -3.73 8.23 -16.84
CA GLN A 52 -3.56 9.32 -15.88
C GLN A 52 -3.67 8.83 -14.45
N ALA A 53 -4.60 7.91 -14.20
CA ALA A 53 -4.78 7.33 -12.87
C ALA A 53 -3.54 6.55 -12.44
N HIS A 54 -2.97 5.76 -13.34
CA HIS A 54 -1.74 5.03 -13.07
C HIS A 54 -0.59 5.98 -12.71
N GLN A 55 -0.39 7.03 -13.50
CA GLN A 55 0.66 8.01 -13.24
C GLN A 55 0.44 8.73 -11.90
N ALA A 56 -0.79 9.10 -11.59
CA ALA A 56 -1.11 9.75 -10.33
C ALA A 56 -0.80 8.83 -9.15
N GLY A 57 -1.14 7.56 -9.27
CA GLY A 57 -0.84 6.55 -8.24
C GLY A 57 0.65 6.38 -8.04
N VAL A 58 1.41 6.27 -9.12
CA VAL A 58 2.86 6.11 -9.06
C VAL A 58 3.53 7.32 -8.43
N GLN A 59 3.12 8.53 -8.81
CA GLN A 59 3.67 9.76 -8.24
C GLN A 59 3.34 9.88 -6.75
N TYR A 60 2.12 9.54 -6.38
CA TYR A 60 1.70 9.59 -4.99
C TYR A 60 2.48 8.57 -4.15
N ALA A 61 2.67 7.36 -4.69
CA ALA A 61 3.47 6.33 -4.03
C ALA A 61 4.92 6.77 -3.86
N ALA A 62 5.49 7.43 -4.84
CA ALA A 62 6.86 7.94 -4.76
C ALA A 62 7.00 8.98 -3.65
N ASN A 63 5.96 9.78 -3.40
CA ASN A 63 5.99 10.84 -2.40
C ASN A 63 5.71 10.34 -1.00
N ILE A 64 4.65 9.55 -0.80
CA ILE A 64 4.22 9.14 0.54
C ILE A 64 4.72 7.75 0.93
N GLY A 65 5.03 6.91 -0.05
CA GLY A 65 5.44 5.53 0.19
C GLY A 65 6.92 5.35 0.45
N LYS A 66 7.70 6.41 0.32
CA LYS A 66 9.15 6.34 0.45
C LYS A 66 9.53 5.84 1.85
N GLY A 67 10.24 4.71 1.91
CA GLY A 67 10.63 4.09 3.16
C GLY A 67 9.51 3.30 3.85
N VAL A 68 8.30 3.30 3.31
CA VAL A 68 7.13 2.64 3.90
C VAL A 68 6.59 1.56 2.97
N LEU A 69 6.60 1.83 1.67
CA LEU A 69 6.09 0.90 0.66
C LEU A 69 7.15 0.75 -0.43
N GLU A 70 7.65 -0.49 -0.61
CA GLU A 70 8.68 -0.81 -1.60
C GLU A 70 8.15 -1.76 -2.66
N ASP A 71 8.79 -1.75 -3.82
CA ASP A 71 8.42 -2.60 -4.96
C ASP A 71 6.93 -2.55 -5.26
N TYR A 72 6.37 -1.34 -5.20
CA TYR A 72 4.95 -1.15 -5.41
C TYR A 72 4.59 -1.23 -6.89
N ASP A 73 3.38 -1.73 -7.14
CA ASP A 73 2.78 -1.76 -8.46
C ASP A 73 1.36 -1.22 -8.35
N VAL A 74 1.00 -0.34 -9.27
CA VAL A 74 -0.33 0.26 -9.32
C VAL A 74 -1.02 -0.26 -10.57
N LYS A 75 -2.10 -1.01 -10.39
CA LYS A 75 -2.85 -1.59 -11.49
C LYS A 75 -4.24 -0.94 -11.54
N VAL A 76 -4.55 -0.31 -12.65
CA VAL A 76 -5.84 0.34 -12.86
C VAL A 76 -6.58 -0.44 -13.95
N THR A 77 -7.77 -0.93 -13.61
CA THR A 77 -8.60 -1.70 -14.52
C THR A 77 -9.96 -1.04 -14.64
N MET A 78 -10.38 -0.78 -15.87
CA MET A 78 -11.72 -0.28 -16.14
C MET A 78 -12.67 -1.45 -16.27
N LEU A 79 -13.83 -1.36 -15.64
CA LEU A 79 -14.85 -2.40 -15.58
C LEU A 79 -16.15 -1.86 -16.20
N ASP A 80 -17.02 -2.79 -16.60
CA ASP A 80 -18.37 -2.45 -17.08
C ASP A 80 -18.36 -1.39 -18.19
N ASN A 81 -17.47 -1.59 -19.18
CA ASN A 81 -17.32 -0.67 -20.33
C ASN A 81 -16.92 0.76 -19.89
N GLY A 82 -16.12 0.86 -18.84
CA GLY A 82 -15.62 2.14 -18.37
C GLY A 82 -16.53 2.82 -17.36
N GLU A 83 -17.58 2.17 -16.90
CA GLU A 83 -18.48 2.73 -15.89
C GLU A 83 -17.96 2.58 -14.46
N ARG A 84 -17.08 1.61 -14.25
CA ARG A 84 -16.48 1.35 -12.95
C ARG A 84 -14.97 1.22 -13.11
N VAL A 85 -14.25 1.50 -12.04
CA VAL A 85 -12.80 1.34 -12.00
C VAL A 85 -12.40 0.53 -10.78
N ARG A 86 -11.40 -0.31 -10.97
CA ARG A 86 -10.75 -1.03 -9.88
C ARG A 86 -9.27 -0.66 -9.89
N VAL A 87 -8.78 -0.22 -8.76
CA VAL A 87 -7.36 0.06 -8.57
C VAL A 87 -6.81 -0.91 -7.53
N THR A 88 -5.78 -1.63 -7.89
CA THR A 88 -5.08 -2.53 -6.98
C THR A 88 -3.64 -2.06 -6.84
N VAL A 89 -3.23 -1.84 -5.60
CA VAL A 89 -1.85 -1.46 -5.27
C VAL A 89 -1.23 -2.59 -4.48
N THR A 90 -0.12 -3.11 -4.97
CA THR A 90 0.65 -4.14 -4.29
C THR A 90 2.05 -3.63 -4.00
N GLY A 91 2.69 -4.22 -3.04
CA GLY A 91 4.05 -3.88 -2.67
C GLY A 91 4.43 -4.61 -1.40
N HIS A 92 5.48 -4.16 -0.75
CA HIS A 92 5.82 -4.69 0.56
C HIS A 92 6.35 -3.57 1.45
N ALA A 93 6.22 -3.77 2.77
CA ALA A 93 6.79 -2.87 3.75
C ALA A 93 8.31 -3.01 3.76
N GLN A 94 8.98 -2.02 4.31
CA GLN A 94 10.42 -2.10 4.50
C GLN A 94 10.75 -3.30 5.39
N GLU A 95 11.67 -4.15 4.92
CA GLU A 95 12.04 -5.36 5.63
C GLU A 95 13.15 -5.06 6.62
N ILE A 96 12.86 -5.25 7.91
CA ILE A 96 13.82 -5.07 8.99
C ILE A 96 13.96 -6.33 9.83
N SER A 97 13.03 -7.27 9.68
CA SER A 97 13.00 -8.53 10.40
C SER A 97 13.71 -9.62 9.59
N PRO A 98 14.44 -10.54 10.24
CA PRO A 98 15.05 -11.66 9.53
C PRO A 98 14.04 -12.68 8.98
N VAL A 99 12.77 -12.55 9.38
CA VAL A 99 11.72 -13.51 8.98
C VAL A 99 11.16 -13.21 7.60
N GLY A 100 11.40 -12.02 7.07
CA GLY A 100 10.82 -11.59 5.80
C GLY A 100 9.48 -10.88 6.00
N VAL A 101 8.93 -10.34 4.92
CA VAL A 101 7.75 -9.50 4.95
C VAL A 101 6.74 -9.98 3.91
N PRO A 102 5.48 -10.20 4.29
CA PRO A 102 4.45 -10.50 3.30
C PRO A 102 4.19 -9.27 2.42
N ARG A 103 3.74 -9.52 1.22
CA ARG A 103 3.31 -8.43 0.35
C ARG A 103 2.00 -7.85 0.87
N VAL A 104 1.86 -6.54 0.75
CA VAL A 104 0.61 -5.85 1.04
C VAL A 104 -0.15 -5.64 -0.26
N SER A 105 -1.47 -5.68 -0.18
CA SER A 105 -2.33 -5.47 -1.33
C SER A 105 -3.58 -4.73 -0.89
N GLN A 106 -3.90 -3.65 -1.58
CA GLN A 106 -5.10 -2.86 -1.31
C GLN A 106 -5.84 -2.63 -2.62
N THR A 107 -7.15 -2.80 -2.61
CA THR A 107 -8.00 -2.62 -3.78
C THR A 107 -9.10 -1.63 -3.45
N VAL A 108 -9.31 -0.68 -4.36
CA VAL A 108 -10.40 0.29 -4.27
C VAL A 108 -11.19 0.20 -5.57
N GLU A 109 -12.51 0.09 -5.46
CA GLU A 109 -13.42 0.11 -6.59
C GLU A 109 -14.41 1.25 -6.42
N GLY A 110 -14.86 1.79 -7.54
CA GLY A 110 -15.88 2.81 -7.52
C GLY A 110 -16.43 3.11 -8.91
N PRO A 111 -17.56 3.80 -8.97
CA PRO A 111 -18.11 4.23 -10.26
C PRO A 111 -17.29 5.36 -10.85
N VAL A 112 -17.17 5.36 -12.16
CA VAL A 112 -16.57 6.48 -12.88
C VAL A 112 -17.60 7.59 -12.96
N GLU A 113 -17.22 8.79 -12.54
CA GLU A 113 -18.09 9.96 -12.62
C GLU A 113 -18.17 10.39 -14.08
N ARG A 114 -19.39 10.37 -14.61
CA ARG A 114 -19.65 10.89 -15.94
C ARG A 114 -20.34 12.22 -15.82
N PHE A 115 -19.76 13.19 -16.50
CA PHE A 115 -20.41 14.47 -16.63
C PHE A 115 -21.47 14.34 -17.71
N VAL A 116 -22.73 14.21 -17.27
CA VAL A 116 -23.87 14.15 -18.19
C VAL A 116 -24.47 15.55 -18.24
N GLU A 117 -24.40 16.17 -19.42
CA GLU A 117 -25.09 17.43 -19.60
C GLU A 117 -26.60 17.19 -19.50
N SER A 118 -27.24 17.97 -18.68
CA SER A 118 -28.70 17.99 -18.62
C SER A 118 -29.21 18.46 -19.97
N PRO A 119 -30.17 17.76 -20.55
CA PRO A 119 -30.78 18.21 -21.80
C PRO A 119 -31.54 19.53 -21.62
#